data_b6606f963c039f5903de1cc74634087e
#
_entry.id   b6606f963c039f5903de1cc74634087e
#
_cell.length_a   1.000
_cell.length_b   1.000
_cell.length_c   1.000
_cell.angle_alpha   90.00
_cell.angle_beta   90.00
_cell.angle_gamma   90.00
#
_symmetry.space_group_name_H-M   'P 1'
#
loop_
_entity.id
_entity.type
_entity.pdbx_description
1 polymer ?
#
loop_
_entity_poly.entity_id
_entity_poly.type
_entity_poly.pdbx_seq_one_letter_code
_entity_poly.pdbx_strand_id
1 'polypeptide(L)'
;MEIVRLHHDTPIPGHPGTEKTLELIQYSYTWPGMSTLVKDYVSRCDCCTRFKGSNQAPARKLKPLDTLPGPWKEISADFITDLPESEGFDSILVVVDRFSKEVEFIHYIKATSALNAAKLYLCYVWKYHGLPTGIVSDRGSQFTLQVMKDICKRLEIQPRLFTTYHPQTDGQTERINQDLQQYLHIFTSEKQNEWVSWLPLAQFSYNTKKQLSTEKSPFEVTRSYQPKMGFEQ
;
A
#
# COMPACT_ATOMS: atom_id res chain seq x y z
N MET A 1 2.66 3.48 28.63
CA MET A 1 1.49 2.82 27.95
C MET A 1 0.91 3.71 26.85
N GLU A 2 0.73 5.02 27.08
CA GLU A 2 0.16 5.95 26.09
C GLU A 2 0.97 6.03 24.79
N ILE A 3 2.30 6.09 24.87
CA ILE A 3 3.19 6.12 23.69
C ILE A 3 2.96 4.86 22.82
N VAL A 4 2.91 3.66 23.42
CA VAL A 4 2.68 2.42 22.66
C VAL A 4 1.30 2.42 22.02
N ARG A 5 0.27 2.89 22.74
CA ARG A 5 -1.10 3.02 22.22
C ARG A 5 -1.16 3.93 21.00
N LEU A 6 -0.53 5.11 21.06
CA LEU A 6 -0.49 6.05 19.93
C LEU A 6 0.21 5.47 18.69
N HIS A 7 1.25 4.65 18.89
CA HIS A 7 2.04 4.06 17.80
C HIS A 7 1.54 2.66 17.36
N HIS A 8 0.44 2.16 17.95
CA HIS A 8 -0.14 0.88 17.61
C HIS A 8 -1.63 0.97 17.28
N ASP A 9 -2.48 1.50 18.20
CA ASP A 9 -3.94 1.39 18.11
C ASP A 9 -4.58 2.45 17.22
N THR A 10 -3.91 3.59 17.01
CA THR A 10 -4.51 4.69 16.25
C THR A 10 -4.52 4.41 14.74
N PRO A 11 -5.40 5.09 13.98
CA PRO A 11 -5.52 4.87 12.53
C PRO A 11 -4.23 5.13 11.74
N ILE A 12 -3.39 6.07 12.20
CA ILE A 12 -2.16 6.44 11.50
C ILE A 12 -1.16 5.27 11.45
N PRO A 13 -0.75 4.63 12.58
CA PRO A 13 0.08 3.43 12.53
C PRO A 13 -0.70 2.19 12.06
N GLY A 14 -2.00 2.09 12.30
CA GLY A 14 -2.88 1.05 11.78
C GLY A 14 -2.53 -0.34 12.28
N HIS A 15 -2.44 -0.52 13.57
CA HIS A 15 -2.15 -1.80 14.21
C HIS A 15 -0.96 -2.57 13.60
N PRO A 16 0.24 -2.01 13.49
CA PRO A 16 1.40 -2.72 12.95
C PRO A 16 1.80 -3.93 13.82
N GLY A 17 2.64 -4.83 13.31
CA GLY A 17 3.24 -5.91 14.10
C GLY A 17 4.24 -5.37 15.13
N THR A 18 4.68 -6.24 16.06
CA THR A 18 5.60 -5.86 17.15
C THR A 18 6.84 -5.12 16.67
N GLU A 19 7.50 -5.64 15.63
CA GLU A 19 8.72 -5.04 15.08
C GLU A 19 8.47 -3.64 14.52
N LYS A 20 7.45 -3.51 13.67
CA LYS A 20 7.10 -2.21 13.07
C LYS A 20 6.60 -1.19 14.11
N THR A 21 5.88 -1.64 15.14
CA THR A 21 5.49 -0.76 16.26
C THR A 21 6.72 -0.27 17.02
N LEU A 22 7.67 -1.16 17.30
CA LEU A 22 8.91 -0.82 17.98
C LEU A 22 9.73 0.18 17.17
N GLU A 23 9.89 -0.04 15.87
CA GLU A 23 10.59 0.87 14.96
C GLU A 23 9.95 2.26 14.95
N LEU A 24 8.62 2.35 14.83
CA LEU A 24 7.91 3.64 14.85
C LEU A 24 8.14 4.41 16.15
N ILE A 25 8.16 3.72 17.30
CA ILE A 25 8.44 4.35 18.59
C ILE A 25 9.89 4.83 18.67
N GLN A 26 10.84 4.05 18.15
CA GLN A 26 12.27 4.35 18.21
C GLN A 26 12.68 5.61 17.44
N TYR A 27 11.86 6.10 16.51
CA TYR A 27 12.13 7.39 15.85
C TYR A 27 12.16 8.57 16.85
N SER A 28 11.38 8.50 17.93
CA SER A 28 11.21 9.63 18.85
C SER A 28 11.49 9.30 20.32
N TYR A 29 11.47 8.02 20.70
CA TYR A 29 11.54 7.60 22.09
C TYR A 29 12.49 6.43 22.31
N THR A 30 13.11 6.41 23.50
CA THR A 30 13.88 5.26 23.97
C THR A 30 13.78 5.13 25.49
N TRP A 31 13.59 3.92 26.02
CA TRP A 31 13.60 3.62 27.46
C TRP A 31 14.00 2.16 27.71
N PRO A 32 14.50 1.83 28.92
CA PRO A 32 14.84 0.44 29.28
C PRO A 32 13.61 -0.48 29.22
N GLY A 33 13.77 -1.66 28.62
CA GLY A 33 12.69 -2.65 28.53
C GLY A 33 11.60 -2.37 27.46
N MET A 34 11.82 -1.38 26.59
CA MET A 34 10.85 -0.97 25.57
C MET A 34 10.40 -2.12 24.69
N SER A 35 11.32 -2.96 24.17
CA SER A 35 11.00 -4.07 23.28
C SER A 35 10.07 -5.10 23.95
N THR A 36 10.29 -5.42 25.21
CA THR A 36 9.45 -6.32 25.99
C THR A 36 8.05 -5.75 26.18
N LEU A 37 7.97 -4.47 26.57
CA LEU A 37 6.70 -3.78 26.77
C LEU A 37 5.87 -3.71 25.48
N VAL A 38 6.49 -3.38 24.35
CA VAL A 38 5.82 -3.34 23.03
C VAL A 38 5.34 -4.71 22.63
N LYS A 39 6.18 -5.74 22.79
CA LYS A 39 5.82 -7.13 22.49
C LYS A 39 4.60 -7.60 23.29
N ASP A 40 4.60 -7.35 24.58
CA ASP A 40 3.49 -7.71 25.46
C ASP A 40 2.21 -6.97 25.09
N TYR A 41 2.31 -5.70 24.79
CA TYR A 41 1.17 -4.88 24.37
C TYR A 41 0.54 -5.39 23.08
N VAL A 42 1.34 -5.55 22.02
CA VAL A 42 0.87 -5.99 20.71
C VAL A 42 0.30 -7.42 20.75
N SER A 43 0.90 -8.32 21.54
CA SER A 43 0.41 -9.70 21.67
C SER A 43 -0.96 -9.80 22.33
N ARG A 44 -1.34 -8.81 23.14
CA ARG A 44 -2.65 -8.76 23.85
C ARG A 44 -3.66 -7.87 23.12
N CYS A 45 -3.31 -7.28 21.99
CA CYS A 45 -4.24 -6.45 21.24
C CYS A 45 -5.37 -7.29 20.65
N ASP A 46 -6.61 -7.02 21.07
CA ASP A 46 -7.80 -7.74 20.64
C ASP A 46 -8.05 -7.60 19.13
N CYS A 47 -7.91 -6.38 18.59
CA CYS A 47 -8.03 -6.14 17.15
C CYS A 47 -7.03 -6.97 16.35
N CYS A 48 -5.75 -6.98 16.78
CA CYS A 48 -4.74 -7.78 16.11
C CYS A 48 -5.05 -9.28 16.16
N THR A 49 -5.56 -9.76 17.30
CA THR A 49 -5.89 -11.20 17.49
C THR A 49 -7.07 -11.61 16.61
N ARG A 50 -8.08 -10.77 16.46
CA ARG A 50 -9.27 -11.07 15.66
C ARG A 50 -9.05 -10.97 14.15
N PHE A 51 -8.29 -9.97 13.71
CA PHE A 51 -8.23 -9.60 12.29
C PHE A 51 -6.91 -9.95 11.60
N LYS A 52 -5.84 -10.29 12.35
CA LYS A 52 -4.58 -10.74 11.75
C LYS A 52 -4.61 -12.23 11.46
N GLY A 53 -4.53 -12.58 10.17
CA GLY A 53 -4.30 -13.96 9.75
C GLY A 53 -2.95 -14.49 10.23
N SER A 54 -2.87 -15.80 10.49
CA SER A 54 -1.61 -16.49 10.79
C SER A 54 -0.69 -16.46 9.55
N ASN A 55 0.46 -15.82 9.65
CA ASN A 55 1.49 -15.85 8.62
C ASN A 55 2.19 -17.20 8.64
N GLN A 56 1.71 -18.16 7.86
CA GLN A 56 2.50 -19.35 7.55
C GLN A 56 3.59 -18.98 6.56
N ALA A 57 4.81 -19.51 6.77
CA ALA A 57 5.92 -19.30 5.85
C ALA A 57 5.55 -19.77 4.44
N PRO A 58 5.83 -19.00 3.37
CA PRO A 58 5.51 -19.40 2.00
C PRO A 58 6.22 -20.70 1.63
N ALA A 59 5.49 -21.64 1.02
CA ALA A 59 5.96 -22.99 0.68
C ALA A 59 7.10 -23.01 -0.38
N ARG A 60 7.35 -21.89 -1.05
CA ARG A 60 8.45 -21.72 -2.04
C ARG A 60 9.01 -20.31 -1.99
N LYS A 61 10.35 -20.20 -2.06
CA LYS A 61 11.03 -18.91 -2.30
C LYS A 61 10.81 -18.52 -3.78
N LEU A 62 9.91 -17.60 -4.05
CA LEU A 62 9.79 -16.96 -5.34
C LEU A 62 11.06 -16.12 -5.60
N LYS A 63 11.64 -16.25 -6.80
CA LYS A 63 12.79 -15.41 -7.21
C LYS A 63 12.22 -14.04 -7.58
N PRO A 64 12.57 -12.94 -6.88
CA PRO A 64 12.09 -11.62 -7.23
C PRO A 64 12.52 -11.24 -8.65
N LEU A 65 11.64 -10.57 -9.40
CA LEU A 65 12.06 -9.91 -10.65
C LEU A 65 12.99 -8.75 -10.31
N ASP A 66 14.06 -8.60 -11.09
CA ASP A 66 14.91 -7.42 -11.01
C ASP A 66 14.09 -6.17 -11.25
N THR A 67 14.28 -5.15 -10.43
CA THR A 67 13.60 -3.85 -10.58
C THR A 67 14.55 -2.82 -11.15
N LEU A 68 14.05 -1.95 -12.04
CA LEU A 68 14.83 -0.83 -12.54
C LEU A 68 15.22 0.12 -11.37
N PRO A 69 16.45 0.64 -11.35
CA PRO A 69 16.87 1.54 -10.30
C PRO A 69 16.14 2.89 -10.41
N GLY A 70 15.52 3.29 -9.32
CA GLY A 70 14.86 4.58 -9.14
C GLY A 70 13.36 4.49 -8.94
N PRO A 71 12.79 5.44 -8.14
CA PRO A 71 11.38 5.46 -7.82
C PRO A 71 10.49 5.63 -9.05
N TRP A 72 9.33 4.99 -9.04
CA TRP A 72 8.24 5.10 -10.01
C TRP A 72 8.59 4.79 -11.47
N LYS A 73 9.71 4.13 -11.72
CA LYS A 73 10.08 3.61 -13.05
C LYS A 73 9.34 2.32 -13.40
N GLU A 74 9.18 1.45 -12.44
CA GLU A 74 8.40 0.22 -12.58
C GLU A 74 7.33 0.14 -11.50
N ILE A 75 6.09 -0.01 -11.91
CA ILE A 75 4.97 -0.14 -11.00
C ILE A 75 4.31 -1.50 -11.14
N SER A 76 3.68 -1.97 -10.06
CA SER A 76 2.64 -3.00 -10.15
C SER A 76 1.27 -2.38 -9.90
N ALA A 77 0.26 -2.90 -10.60
CA ALA A 77 -1.12 -2.46 -10.46
C ALA A 77 -2.04 -3.66 -10.32
N ASP A 78 -2.87 -3.64 -9.29
CA ASP A 78 -3.87 -4.66 -9.02
C ASP A 78 -5.19 -4.05 -8.56
N PHE A 79 -6.27 -4.86 -8.60
CA PHE A 79 -7.62 -4.42 -8.26
C PHE A 79 -8.18 -5.28 -7.13
N ILE A 80 -8.60 -4.64 -6.06
CA ILE A 80 -9.46 -5.25 -5.05
C ILE A 80 -10.89 -4.92 -5.45
N THR A 81 -11.67 -5.94 -5.77
CA THR A 81 -13.05 -5.79 -6.26
C THR A 81 -14.04 -6.41 -5.28
N ASP A 82 -15.33 -6.12 -5.53
CA ASP A 82 -16.45 -6.73 -4.78
C ASP A 82 -16.46 -6.30 -3.29
N LEU A 83 -16.01 -5.07 -3.03
CA LEU A 83 -16.15 -4.43 -1.72
C LEU A 83 -17.59 -3.92 -1.53
N PRO A 84 -18.06 -3.79 -0.28
CA PRO A 84 -19.30 -3.09 0.00
C PRO A 84 -19.29 -1.68 -0.58
N GLU A 85 -20.42 -1.22 -1.11
CA GLU A 85 -20.50 0.12 -1.67
C GLU A 85 -20.20 1.19 -0.61
N SER A 86 -19.30 2.10 -0.91
CA SER A 86 -18.90 3.23 -0.08
C SER A 86 -18.76 4.47 -0.97
N GLU A 87 -19.56 5.51 -0.70
CA GLU A 87 -19.55 6.76 -1.47
C GLU A 87 -19.73 6.57 -2.98
N GLY A 88 -20.41 5.51 -3.41
CA GLY A 88 -20.62 5.16 -4.82
C GLY A 88 -19.48 4.35 -5.46
N PHE A 89 -18.51 3.88 -4.66
CA PHE A 89 -17.39 3.04 -5.10
C PHE A 89 -17.49 1.62 -4.52
N ASP A 90 -17.02 0.62 -5.27
CA ASP A 90 -17.09 -0.81 -4.94
C ASP A 90 -15.74 -1.53 -5.07
N SER A 91 -14.70 -0.81 -5.42
CA SER A 91 -13.40 -1.40 -5.74
C SER A 91 -12.25 -0.44 -5.44
N ILE A 92 -11.03 -0.97 -5.28
CA ILE A 92 -9.80 -0.22 -5.07
C ILE A 92 -8.80 -0.60 -6.15
N LEU A 93 -8.25 0.40 -6.84
CA LEU A 93 -7.05 0.24 -7.65
C LEU A 93 -5.83 0.47 -6.74
N VAL A 94 -5.01 -0.55 -6.60
CA VAL A 94 -3.75 -0.54 -5.85
C VAL A 94 -2.61 -0.36 -6.83
N VAL A 95 -1.86 0.72 -6.71
CA VAL A 95 -0.66 0.99 -7.50
C VAL A 95 0.54 1.00 -6.58
N VAL A 96 1.59 0.26 -6.92
CA VAL A 96 2.78 0.10 -6.09
C VAL A 96 4.02 0.42 -6.90
N ASP A 97 4.86 1.30 -6.39
CA ASP A 97 6.22 1.44 -6.90
C ASP A 97 7.07 0.23 -6.47
N ARG A 98 7.56 -0.51 -7.44
CA ARG A 98 8.34 -1.72 -7.18
C ARG A 98 9.69 -1.46 -6.53
N PHE A 99 10.25 -0.26 -6.72
CA PHE A 99 11.54 0.13 -6.14
C PHE A 99 11.39 0.56 -4.68
N SER A 100 10.62 1.60 -4.40
CA SER A 100 10.47 2.19 -3.05
C SER A 100 9.45 1.45 -2.18
N LYS A 101 8.54 0.68 -2.78
CA LYS A 101 7.36 0.08 -2.15
C LYS A 101 6.29 1.12 -1.76
N GLU A 102 6.39 2.35 -2.25
CA GLU A 102 5.34 3.36 -2.08
C GLU A 102 4.06 2.91 -2.77
N VAL A 103 2.92 3.11 -2.09
CA VAL A 103 1.61 2.69 -2.58
C VAL A 103 0.70 3.88 -2.79
N GLU A 104 -0.18 3.78 -3.80
CA GLU A 104 -1.33 4.63 -4.01
C GLU A 104 -2.59 3.76 -3.99
N PHE A 105 -3.54 4.06 -3.08
CA PHE A 105 -4.83 3.40 -2.97
C PHE A 105 -5.91 4.32 -3.55
N ILE A 106 -6.52 3.89 -4.65
CA ILE A 106 -7.45 4.73 -5.42
C ILE A 106 -8.82 4.06 -5.42
N HIS A 107 -9.84 4.74 -4.88
CA HIS A 107 -11.22 4.27 -4.97
C HIS A 107 -11.65 4.18 -6.44
N TYR A 108 -12.41 3.13 -6.77
CA TYR A 108 -12.69 2.77 -8.14
C TYR A 108 -14.07 2.09 -8.24
N ILE A 109 -14.70 2.15 -9.41
CA ILE A 109 -15.94 1.44 -9.71
C ILE A 109 -15.61 0.31 -10.69
N LYS A 110 -15.91 -0.94 -10.33
CA LYS A 110 -15.62 -2.14 -11.13
C LYS A 110 -16.16 -2.06 -12.56
N ALA A 111 -17.33 -1.45 -12.75
CA ALA A 111 -17.95 -1.26 -14.05
C ALA A 111 -17.31 -0.12 -14.88
N THR A 112 -16.24 0.51 -14.38
CA THR A 112 -15.61 1.66 -15.03
C THR A 112 -14.84 1.25 -16.30
N SER A 113 -14.95 2.07 -17.34
CA SER A 113 -14.18 1.90 -18.58
C SER A 113 -12.69 2.16 -18.40
N ALA A 114 -11.85 1.63 -19.27
CA ALA A 114 -10.41 1.91 -19.29
C ALA A 114 -10.09 3.42 -19.37
N LEU A 115 -10.93 4.20 -20.05
CA LEU A 115 -10.79 5.66 -20.13
C LEU A 115 -10.94 6.35 -18.74
N ASN A 116 -11.87 5.89 -17.92
CA ASN A 116 -12.05 6.44 -16.57
C ASN A 116 -10.95 5.96 -15.62
N ALA A 117 -10.48 4.72 -15.74
CA ALA A 117 -9.29 4.24 -15.02
C ALA A 117 -8.05 5.08 -15.39
N ALA A 118 -7.89 5.45 -16.67
CA ALA A 118 -6.84 6.35 -17.11
C ALA A 118 -6.94 7.75 -16.46
N LYS A 119 -8.16 8.28 -16.30
CA LYS A 119 -8.36 9.57 -15.60
C LYS A 119 -7.96 9.47 -14.12
N LEU A 120 -8.33 8.39 -13.44
CA LEU A 120 -7.95 8.17 -12.04
C LEU A 120 -6.43 8.07 -11.91
N TYR A 121 -5.76 7.30 -12.78
CA TYR A 121 -4.31 7.22 -12.80
C TYR A 121 -3.65 8.60 -12.98
N LEU A 122 -4.14 9.43 -13.90
CA LEU A 122 -3.64 10.80 -14.10
C LEU A 122 -3.84 11.67 -12.85
N CYS A 123 -4.97 11.56 -12.18
CA CYS A 123 -5.30 12.37 -11.01
C CYS A 123 -4.52 11.96 -9.75
N TYR A 124 -4.27 10.68 -9.55
CA TYR A 124 -3.72 10.19 -8.29
C TYR A 124 -2.25 9.76 -8.38
N VAL A 125 -1.77 9.33 -9.55
CA VAL A 125 -0.40 8.82 -9.72
C VAL A 125 0.42 9.74 -10.60
N TRP A 126 0.02 9.92 -11.86
CA TRP A 126 0.83 10.61 -12.86
C TRP A 126 1.23 12.04 -12.45
N LYS A 127 0.34 12.80 -11.86
CA LYS A 127 0.62 14.19 -11.47
C LYS A 127 1.74 14.33 -10.43
N TYR A 128 2.05 13.26 -9.71
CA TYR A 128 3.10 13.25 -8.69
C TYR A 128 4.36 12.52 -9.14
N HIS A 129 4.19 11.45 -9.95
CA HIS A 129 5.26 10.48 -10.22
C HIS A 129 5.60 10.35 -11.71
N GLY A 130 4.79 10.89 -12.63
CA GLY A 130 4.99 10.76 -14.07
C GLY A 130 4.57 9.38 -14.61
N LEU A 131 5.08 9.05 -15.82
CA LEU A 131 4.81 7.77 -16.46
C LEU A 131 5.88 6.73 -16.11
N PRO A 132 5.48 5.50 -15.75
CA PRO A 132 6.43 4.41 -15.55
C PRO A 132 7.00 3.94 -16.89
N THR A 133 8.14 3.28 -16.85
CA THR A 133 8.74 2.58 -17.99
C THR A 133 8.15 1.18 -18.15
N GLY A 134 7.74 0.54 -17.05
CA GLY A 134 7.16 -0.80 -17.02
C GLY A 134 6.02 -0.93 -16.03
N ILE A 135 5.06 -1.82 -16.36
CA ILE A 135 3.92 -2.15 -15.49
C ILE A 135 3.80 -3.66 -15.36
N VAL A 136 3.66 -4.12 -14.12
CA VAL A 136 3.31 -5.50 -13.78
C VAL A 136 1.84 -5.53 -13.33
N SER A 137 1.02 -6.41 -13.92
CA SER A 137 -0.39 -6.53 -13.53
C SER A 137 -0.86 -7.96 -13.67
N ASP A 138 -1.62 -8.46 -12.71
CA ASP A 138 -2.16 -9.81 -12.69
C ASP A 138 -3.45 -9.95 -13.54
N ARG A 139 -4.30 -8.94 -13.50
CA ARG A 139 -5.61 -8.99 -14.18
C ARG A 139 -5.59 -8.30 -15.53
N GLY A 140 -5.56 -9.12 -16.59
CA GLY A 140 -5.86 -8.65 -17.94
C GLY A 140 -4.84 -7.64 -18.47
N SER A 141 -3.69 -8.13 -18.90
CA SER A 141 -2.68 -7.34 -19.63
C SER A 141 -3.31 -6.40 -20.67
N GLN A 142 -4.42 -6.83 -21.29
CA GLN A 142 -5.19 -6.05 -22.27
C GLN A 142 -5.85 -4.81 -21.67
N PHE A 143 -6.47 -4.92 -20.47
CA PHE A 143 -7.09 -3.77 -19.81
C PHE A 143 -6.03 -2.75 -19.38
N THR A 144 -4.95 -3.20 -18.76
CA THR A 144 -3.83 -2.33 -18.34
C THR A 144 -3.17 -1.66 -19.53
N LEU A 145 -2.94 -2.40 -20.63
CA LEU A 145 -2.42 -1.83 -21.87
C LEU A 145 -3.38 -0.79 -22.47
N GLN A 146 -4.69 -1.03 -22.43
CA GLN A 146 -5.67 -0.06 -22.91
C GLN A 146 -5.68 1.22 -22.05
N VAL A 147 -5.63 1.09 -20.73
CA VAL A 147 -5.51 2.22 -19.81
C VAL A 147 -4.28 3.07 -20.14
N MET A 148 -3.12 2.43 -20.35
CA MET A 148 -1.89 3.15 -20.69
C MET A 148 -1.94 3.81 -22.07
N LYS A 149 -2.56 3.16 -23.07
CA LYS A 149 -2.80 3.80 -24.38
C LYS A 149 -3.69 5.04 -24.25
N ASP A 150 -4.73 4.98 -23.46
CA ASP A 150 -5.65 6.09 -23.24
C ASP A 150 -4.96 7.25 -22.48
N ILE A 151 -4.05 6.92 -21.53
CA ILE A 151 -3.20 7.92 -20.87
C ILE A 151 -2.28 8.61 -21.88
N CYS A 152 -1.54 7.85 -22.69
CA CYS A 152 -0.62 8.39 -23.69
C CYS A 152 -1.36 9.26 -24.71
N LYS A 153 -2.53 8.79 -25.21
CA LYS A 153 -3.38 9.57 -26.11
C LYS A 153 -3.83 10.90 -25.49
N ARG A 154 -4.16 10.89 -24.20
CA ARG A 154 -4.61 12.08 -23.47
C ARG A 154 -3.50 13.09 -23.22
N LEU A 155 -2.26 12.59 -23.05
CA LEU A 155 -1.06 13.42 -22.90
C LEU A 155 -0.43 13.81 -24.24
N GLU A 156 -1.02 13.38 -25.37
CA GLU A 156 -0.51 13.63 -26.74
C GLU A 156 0.94 13.14 -26.93
N ILE A 157 1.29 12.03 -26.24
CA ILE A 157 2.61 11.40 -26.35
C ILE A 157 2.51 10.06 -27.05
N GLN A 158 3.57 9.69 -27.79
CA GLN A 158 3.64 8.36 -28.40
C GLN A 158 3.86 7.30 -27.31
N PRO A 159 3.04 6.22 -27.28
CA PRO A 159 3.27 5.14 -26.35
C PRO A 159 4.62 4.47 -26.67
N ARG A 160 5.60 4.63 -25.78
CA ARG A 160 6.79 3.78 -25.79
C ARG A 160 6.36 2.40 -25.33
N LEU A 161 7.04 1.36 -25.81
CA LEU A 161 6.73 -0.03 -25.44
C LEU A 161 6.79 -0.19 -23.92
N PHE A 162 5.61 -0.28 -23.29
CA PHE A 162 5.51 -0.68 -21.89
C PHE A 162 5.76 -2.18 -21.82
N THR A 163 6.73 -2.58 -21.05
CA THR A 163 6.98 -4.00 -20.81
C THR A 163 5.96 -4.49 -19.78
N THR A 164 5.03 -5.32 -20.22
CA THR A 164 4.11 -6.00 -19.31
C THR A 164 4.74 -7.34 -18.92
N TYR A 165 4.99 -7.54 -17.63
CA TYR A 165 5.47 -8.81 -17.10
C TYR A 165 4.30 -9.63 -16.55
N HIS A 166 4.39 -10.95 -16.71
CA HIS A 166 3.38 -11.88 -16.21
C HIS A 166 3.48 -12.11 -14.70
N PRO A 167 2.34 -12.42 -14.04
CA PRO A 167 2.12 -12.25 -12.60
C PRO A 167 2.73 -13.32 -11.68
N GLN A 168 3.37 -14.35 -12.19
CA GLN A 168 3.93 -15.43 -11.32
C GLN A 168 4.97 -14.97 -10.31
N THR A 169 5.24 -13.67 -10.23
CA THR A 169 6.32 -13.06 -9.45
C THR A 169 5.87 -11.98 -8.49
N ASP A 170 4.59 -11.64 -8.40
CA ASP A 170 4.14 -10.48 -7.62
C ASP A 170 3.47 -10.83 -6.28
N GLY A 171 4.11 -11.70 -5.49
CA GLY A 171 3.75 -11.90 -4.09
C GLY A 171 3.89 -10.64 -3.22
N GLN A 172 4.37 -9.53 -3.78
CA GLN A 172 4.46 -8.23 -3.09
C GLN A 172 3.10 -7.53 -3.10
N THR A 173 2.44 -7.46 -4.25
CA THR A 173 1.12 -6.81 -4.37
C THR A 173 0.06 -7.59 -3.61
N GLU A 174 0.10 -8.93 -3.63
CA GLU A 174 -0.78 -9.76 -2.80
C GLU A 174 -0.65 -9.42 -1.31
N ARG A 175 0.59 -9.25 -0.83
CA ARG A 175 0.83 -8.90 0.57
C ARG A 175 0.33 -7.50 0.91
N ILE A 176 0.50 -6.54 0.01
CA ILE A 176 -0.03 -5.18 0.17
C ILE A 176 -1.55 -5.21 0.21
N ASN A 177 -2.19 -5.98 -0.66
CA ASN A 177 -3.64 -6.17 -0.65
C ASN A 177 -4.13 -6.77 0.67
N GLN A 178 -3.41 -7.77 1.21
CA GLN A 178 -3.71 -8.35 2.52
C GLN A 178 -3.56 -7.32 3.65
N ASP A 179 -2.48 -6.54 3.66
CA ASP A 179 -2.24 -5.48 4.65
C ASP A 179 -3.34 -4.41 4.59
N LEU A 180 -3.77 -3.99 3.38
CA LEU A 180 -4.86 -3.04 3.19
C LEU A 180 -6.20 -3.62 3.66
N GLN A 181 -6.55 -4.82 3.23
CA GLN A 181 -7.81 -5.47 3.65
C GLN A 181 -7.86 -5.62 5.16
N GLN A 182 -6.76 -6.02 5.79
CA GLN A 182 -6.67 -6.11 7.24
C GLN A 182 -6.86 -4.75 7.91
N TYR A 183 -6.23 -3.69 7.39
CA TYR A 183 -6.42 -2.33 7.89
C TYR A 183 -7.90 -1.92 7.82
N LEU A 184 -8.51 -2.08 6.66
CA LEU A 184 -9.92 -1.74 6.47
C LEU A 184 -10.82 -2.56 7.40
N HIS A 185 -10.61 -3.87 7.54
CA HIS A 185 -11.37 -4.71 8.48
C HIS A 185 -11.32 -4.21 9.92
N ILE A 186 -10.17 -3.73 10.38
CA ILE A 186 -10.00 -3.20 11.74
C ILE A 186 -10.82 -1.92 11.93
N PHE A 187 -10.72 -0.98 10.98
CA PHE A 187 -11.28 0.37 11.17
C PHE A 187 -12.69 0.55 10.60
N THR A 188 -13.17 -0.38 9.74
CA THR A 188 -14.54 -0.36 9.20
C THR A 188 -15.42 -1.49 9.72
N SER A 189 -14.98 -2.20 10.79
CA SER A 189 -15.71 -3.38 11.33
C SER A 189 -17.16 -3.09 11.71
N GLU A 190 -17.46 -1.88 12.19
CA GLU A 190 -18.81 -1.46 12.55
C GLU A 190 -19.59 -0.86 11.36
N LYS A 191 -18.89 -0.28 10.39
CA LYS A 191 -19.47 0.42 9.23
C LYS A 191 -18.70 0.12 7.96
N GLN A 192 -18.98 -1.04 7.38
CA GLN A 192 -18.27 -1.53 6.19
C GLN A 192 -18.43 -0.63 4.94
N ASN A 193 -19.40 0.26 4.93
CA ASN A 193 -19.67 1.21 3.84
C ASN A 193 -18.93 2.55 3.97
N GLU A 194 -17.99 2.69 4.89
CA GLU A 194 -17.16 3.91 5.08
C GLU A 194 -15.70 3.74 4.66
N TRP A 195 -15.35 2.63 3.97
CA TRP A 195 -13.95 2.32 3.67
C TRP A 195 -13.25 3.35 2.78
N VAL A 196 -13.96 4.09 1.92
CA VAL A 196 -13.37 5.14 1.07
C VAL A 196 -12.70 6.21 1.92
N SER A 197 -13.36 6.66 2.99
CA SER A 197 -12.83 7.69 3.89
C SER A 197 -11.57 7.24 4.65
N TRP A 198 -11.33 5.94 4.78
CA TRP A 198 -10.17 5.36 5.45
C TRP A 198 -8.95 5.14 4.53
N LEU A 199 -9.12 5.19 3.19
CA LEU A 199 -8.02 4.95 2.25
C LEU A 199 -6.83 5.89 2.44
N PRO A 200 -7.00 7.22 2.63
CA PRO A 200 -5.87 8.11 2.85
C PRO A 200 -5.05 7.75 4.10
N LEU A 201 -5.71 7.34 5.17
CA LEU A 201 -5.05 6.92 6.40
C LEU A 201 -4.35 5.57 6.23
N ALA A 202 -4.96 4.62 5.54
CA ALA A 202 -4.36 3.33 5.19
C ALA A 202 -3.09 3.51 4.36
N GLN A 203 -3.15 4.38 3.34
CA GLN A 203 -2.03 4.72 2.48
C GLN A 203 -0.88 5.36 3.26
N PHE A 204 -1.18 6.36 4.07
CA PHE A 204 -0.19 7.01 4.94
C PHE A 204 0.43 6.00 5.91
N SER A 205 -0.40 5.19 6.58
CA SER A 205 0.03 4.13 7.49
C SER A 205 0.97 3.12 6.83
N TYR A 206 0.70 2.73 5.58
CA TYR A 206 1.57 1.82 4.85
C TYR A 206 2.90 2.49 4.47
N ASN A 207 2.84 3.70 3.92
CA ASN A 207 4.01 4.41 3.39
C ASN A 207 4.96 4.94 4.49
N THR A 208 4.52 5.01 5.75
CA THR A 208 5.38 5.34 6.90
C THR A 208 6.11 4.14 7.50
N LYS A 209 5.69 2.91 7.19
CA LYS A 209 6.26 1.69 7.78
C LYS A 209 7.50 1.24 7.03
N LYS A 210 8.55 0.89 7.76
CA LYS A 210 9.77 0.29 7.22
C LYS A 210 9.46 -1.01 6.48
N GLN A 211 10.01 -1.14 5.28
CA GLN A 211 9.89 -2.33 4.45
C GLN A 211 11.15 -3.18 4.54
N LEU A 212 10.99 -4.50 4.65
CA LEU A 212 12.12 -5.43 4.80
C LEU A 212 13.11 -5.40 3.64
N SER A 213 12.62 -5.12 2.43
CA SER A 213 13.44 -5.14 1.21
C SER A 213 14.29 -3.89 1.01
N THR A 214 13.85 -2.74 1.54
CA THR A 214 14.55 -1.45 1.40
C THR A 214 15.21 -1.00 2.68
N GLU A 215 14.86 -1.64 3.81
CA GLU A 215 15.25 -1.24 5.17
C GLU A 215 14.89 0.20 5.53
N LYS A 216 13.99 0.80 4.76
CA LYS A 216 13.48 2.17 4.91
C LYS A 216 11.97 2.19 4.68
N SER A 217 11.31 3.24 5.14
CA SER A 217 9.93 3.47 4.75
C SER A 217 9.84 3.94 3.29
N PRO A 218 8.73 3.69 2.58
CA PRO A 218 8.51 4.24 1.25
C PRO A 218 8.75 5.75 1.17
N PHE A 219 8.28 6.52 2.14
CA PHE A 219 8.51 7.96 2.20
C PHE A 219 9.97 8.35 2.32
N GLU A 220 10.77 7.63 3.13
CA GLU A 220 12.21 7.89 3.22
C GLU A 220 12.94 7.60 1.90
N VAL A 221 12.50 6.57 1.16
CA VAL A 221 13.10 6.22 -0.13
C VAL A 221 12.76 7.25 -1.21
N THR A 222 11.52 7.75 -1.24
CA THR A 222 11.03 8.65 -2.30
C THR A 222 11.23 10.13 -1.97
N ARG A 223 11.12 10.52 -0.70
CA ARG A 223 11.14 11.92 -0.24
C ARG A 223 12.36 12.27 0.59
N SER A 224 13.19 11.28 0.96
CA SER A 224 14.38 11.44 1.80
C SER A 224 14.08 11.93 3.23
N TYR A 225 12.83 11.87 3.67
CA TYR A 225 12.43 12.18 5.04
C TYR A 225 11.20 11.35 5.43
N GLN A 226 11.01 11.17 6.74
CA GLN A 226 9.82 10.56 7.32
C GLN A 226 8.81 11.64 7.69
N PRO A 227 7.60 11.66 7.09
CA PRO A 227 6.55 12.58 7.51
C PRO A 227 6.15 12.37 8.97
N LYS A 228 5.91 13.45 9.69
CA LYS A 228 5.42 13.37 11.09
C LYS A 228 4.01 12.81 11.12
N MET A 229 3.75 11.94 12.08
CA MET A 229 2.43 11.35 12.34
C MET A 229 1.51 12.26 13.17
N GLY A 230 2.04 13.36 13.73
CA GLY A 230 1.27 14.38 14.45
C GLY A 230 1.17 14.16 15.96
N PHE A 231 1.80 13.12 16.50
CA PHE A 231 1.89 12.85 17.94
C PHE A 231 3.33 12.74 18.46
N GLU A 232 4.31 13.03 17.62
CA GLU A 232 5.70 13.23 18.00
C GLU A 232 5.84 14.58 18.73
N GLN A 233 6.65 14.59 19.78
CA GLN A 233 7.01 15.80 20.54
C GLN A 233 8.22 16.50 19.96
#